data_827a588cd53636fa57c9849531f68c59
#
_entry.id   827a588cd53636fa57c9849531f68c59
#
_cell.length_a   1.000
_cell.length_b   1.000
_cell.length_c   1.000
_cell.angle_alpha   90.00
_cell.angle_beta   90.00
_cell.angle_gamma   90.00
#
_symmetry.space_group_name_H-M   'P 1'
#
loop_
_entity.id
_entity.type
_entity.pdbx_description
1 polymer ?
#
loop_
_entity_poly.entity_id
_entity_poly.type
_entity_poly.pdbx_seq_one_letter_code
_entity_poly.pdbx_strand_id
1 'polypeptide(L)'
;MVNTEKIRIRMEAYDPRSLDSSAKEIVEQARRTNARVSGPVPLPTRIERYTVLRSPHIDKKSREQFEMRTHKRLIDIYDANARTVEALNRLVVPAGVFVKIKA
;
A
#
# COMPACT_ATOMS: atom_id res chain seq x y z
N MET A 1 -1.35 14.81 29.83
CA MET A 1 -0.72 14.88 28.52
C MET A 1 -1.07 13.64 27.74
N VAL A 2 -1.81 13.81 26.70
CA VAL A 2 -2.24 12.66 25.90
C VAL A 2 -1.18 12.38 24.84
N ASN A 3 -0.47 11.29 25.02
CA ASN A 3 0.41 10.79 23.97
C ASN A 3 -0.45 10.04 22.95
N THR A 4 -0.89 10.73 21.95
CA THR A 4 -1.51 10.08 20.81
C THR A 4 -0.39 9.58 19.92
N GLU A 5 0.08 8.38 20.20
CA GLU A 5 0.99 7.73 19.29
C GLU A 5 0.19 7.32 18.08
N LYS A 6 0.59 7.88 16.96
CA LYS A 6 -0.02 7.61 15.67
C LYS A 6 0.94 6.80 14.84
N ILE A 7 0.48 5.66 14.37
CA ILE A 7 1.23 4.85 13.43
C ILE A 7 0.61 5.07 12.05
N ARG A 8 1.41 5.55 11.14
CA ARG A 8 0.98 5.76 9.75
C ARG A 8 1.53 4.66 8.88
N ILE A 9 0.65 3.95 8.21
CA ILE A 9 1.00 2.87 7.30
C ILE A 9 0.67 3.31 5.89
N ARG A 10 1.70 3.35 5.06
CA ARG A 10 1.57 3.66 3.64
C ARG A 10 1.77 2.40 2.84
N MET A 11 0.82 2.07 1.98
CA MET A 11 0.86 0.87 1.17
C MET A 11 0.83 1.23 -0.30
N GLU A 12 1.62 0.51 -1.09
CA GLU A 12 1.67 0.69 -2.53
C GLU A 12 1.64 -0.68 -3.22
N ALA A 13 0.93 -0.77 -4.31
CA ALA A 13 0.91 -1.97 -5.16
C ALA A 13 0.43 -1.63 -6.56
N TYR A 14 0.83 -2.46 -7.51
CA TYR A 14 0.34 -2.35 -8.88
C TYR A 14 -1.05 -2.97 -9.02
N ASP A 15 -1.34 -4.00 -8.24
CA ASP A 15 -2.66 -4.66 -8.25
C ASP A 15 -3.53 -4.07 -7.13
N PRO A 16 -4.65 -3.40 -7.49
CA PRO A 16 -5.52 -2.82 -6.49
C PRO A 16 -6.21 -3.86 -5.62
N ARG A 17 -6.44 -5.07 -6.13
CA ARG A 17 -7.10 -6.14 -5.37
C ARG A 17 -6.23 -6.61 -4.22
N SER A 18 -4.96 -6.89 -4.50
CA SER A 18 -4.00 -7.30 -3.48
C SER A 18 -3.81 -6.21 -2.44
N LEU A 19 -3.78 -4.96 -2.89
CA LEU A 19 -3.63 -3.80 -2.01
C LEU A 19 -4.82 -3.68 -1.05
N ASP A 20 -6.03 -3.77 -1.57
CA ASP A 20 -7.24 -3.63 -0.76
C ASP A 20 -7.39 -4.80 0.22
N SER A 21 -7.06 -6.03 -0.19
CA SER A 21 -7.07 -7.18 0.70
C SER A 21 -6.07 -7.02 1.86
N SER A 22 -4.88 -6.56 1.55
CA SER A 22 -3.84 -6.33 2.56
C SER A 22 -4.23 -5.20 3.51
N ALA A 23 -4.79 -4.13 2.98
CA ALA A 23 -5.25 -3.01 3.81
C ALA A 23 -6.35 -3.45 4.78
N LYS A 24 -7.30 -4.24 4.29
CA LYS A 24 -8.37 -4.79 5.13
C LYS A 24 -7.83 -5.66 6.25
N GLU A 25 -6.85 -6.48 5.97
CA GLU A 25 -6.23 -7.34 6.97
C GLU A 25 -5.52 -6.54 8.04
N ILE A 26 -4.78 -5.50 7.65
CA ILE A 26 -4.12 -4.61 8.61
C ILE A 26 -5.14 -3.93 9.52
N VAL A 27 -6.23 -3.45 8.96
CA VAL A 27 -7.31 -2.82 9.74
C VAL A 27 -7.90 -3.80 10.74
N GLU A 28 -8.17 -5.03 10.31
CA GLU A 28 -8.73 -6.06 11.20
C GLU A 28 -7.78 -6.40 12.35
N GLN A 29 -6.49 -6.55 12.05
CA GLN A 29 -5.49 -6.86 13.08
C GLN A 29 -5.36 -5.72 14.09
N ALA A 30 -5.38 -4.47 13.63
CA ALA A 30 -5.31 -3.33 14.50
C ALA A 30 -6.55 -3.24 15.41
N ARG A 31 -7.73 -3.50 14.88
CA ARG A 31 -8.97 -3.49 15.65
C ARG A 31 -9.01 -4.58 16.71
N ARG A 32 -8.44 -5.75 16.43
CA ARG A 32 -8.37 -6.84 17.40
C ARG A 32 -7.54 -6.48 18.63
N THR A 33 -6.62 -5.56 18.48
CA THR A 33 -5.78 -5.08 19.58
C THR A 33 -6.33 -3.84 20.25
N ASN A 34 -7.58 -3.49 19.97
CA ASN A 34 -8.28 -2.33 20.52
C ASN A 34 -7.71 -0.98 20.08
N ALA A 35 -6.97 -0.94 19.01
CA ALA A 35 -6.51 0.31 18.43
C ALA A 35 -7.63 0.94 17.59
N ARG A 36 -7.62 2.27 17.54
CA ARG A 36 -8.52 3.00 16.65
C ARG A 36 -7.87 3.12 15.28
N VAL A 37 -8.63 2.86 14.26
CA VAL A 37 -8.13 2.89 12.89
C VAL A 37 -8.92 3.92 12.10
N SER A 38 -8.21 4.86 11.52
CA SER A 38 -8.76 5.68 10.44
C SER A 38 -8.62 4.86 9.18
N GLY A 39 -9.74 4.46 8.59
CA GLY A 39 -9.83 3.44 7.56
C GLY A 39 -8.96 3.69 6.35
N PRO A 40 -8.78 2.71 5.48
CA PRO A 40 -7.87 2.94 4.36
C PRO A 40 -8.36 4.09 3.49
N VAL A 41 -7.48 5.09 3.31
CA VAL A 41 -7.76 6.24 2.47
C VAL A 41 -7.03 6.04 1.14
N PRO A 42 -7.75 6.03 0.02
CA PRO A 42 -7.07 5.94 -1.26
C PRO A 42 -6.34 7.26 -1.55
N LEU A 43 -5.07 7.15 -1.86
CA LEU A 43 -4.26 8.27 -2.33
C LEU A 43 -4.28 8.31 -3.85
N PRO A 44 -3.90 9.43 -4.46
CA PRO A 44 -3.86 9.51 -5.92
C PRO A 44 -3.00 8.41 -6.53
N THR A 45 -3.53 7.77 -7.56
CA THR A 45 -2.84 6.71 -8.28
C THR A 45 -1.76 7.33 -9.16
N ARG A 46 -0.55 6.81 -9.03
CA ARG A 46 0.55 7.23 -9.88
C ARG A 46 0.51 6.44 -11.17
N ILE A 47 0.51 7.15 -12.30
CA ILE A 47 0.48 6.53 -13.62
C ILE A 47 1.81 6.84 -14.31
N GLU A 48 2.52 5.80 -14.69
CA GLU A 48 3.74 5.92 -15.47
C GLU A 48 3.53 5.28 -16.83
N ARG A 49 3.90 6.01 -17.86
CA ARG A 49 3.77 5.54 -19.25
C ARG A 49 5.15 5.34 -19.85
N TYR A 50 5.34 4.18 -20.42
CA TYR A 50 6.60 3.83 -21.07
C TYR A 50 6.36 3.52 -22.52
N THR A 51 7.27 3.99 -23.37
CA THR A 51 7.32 3.60 -24.77
C THR A 51 8.52 2.69 -24.94
N VAL A 52 8.27 1.48 -25.39
CA VAL A 52 9.34 0.51 -25.63
C VAL A 52 9.47 0.29 -27.14
N LEU A 53 10.68 0.48 -27.64
CA LEU A 53 11.04 0.14 -29.01
C LEU A 53 11.56 -1.29 -29.04
N ARG A 54 10.81 -2.21 -29.65
CA ARG A 54 11.20 -3.61 -29.71
C ARG A 54 12.29 -3.89 -30.72
N SER A 55 12.35 -3.13 -31.80
CA SER A 55 13.37 -3.28 -32.82
C SER A 55 13.60 -1.97 -33.52
N PRO A 56 14.87 -1.58 -33.71
CA PRO A 56 15.18 -0.35 -34.44
C PRO A 56 14.92 -0.44 -35.96
N HIS A 57 14.75 -1.65 -36.50
CA HIS A 57 14.53 -1.86 -37.92
C HIS A 57 13.06 -1.93 -38.32
N ILE A 58 12.19 -2.02 -37.37
CA ILE A 58 10.76 -2.09 -37.61
C ILE A 58 10.19 -0.71 -37.42
N ASP A 59 9.25 -0.36 -38.27
CA ASP A 59 8.61 0.95 -38.25
C ASP A 59 7.80 1.21 -36.96
N LYS A 60 6.97 2.23 -37.01
CA LYS A 60 6.21 2.69 -35.86
C LYS A 60 5.34 1.65 -35.15
N LYS A 61 5.06 0.52 -35.83
CA LYS A 61 4.27 -0.57 -35.25
C LYS A 61 4.97 -1.32 -34.14
N SER A 62 6.30 -1.21 -34.05
CA SER A 62 7.07 -1.85 -32.99
C SER A 62 7.10 -1.06 -31.69
N ARG A 63 6.49 0.10 -31.65
CA ARG A 63 6.39 0.91 -30.45
C ARG A 63 5.21 0.42 -29.62
N GLU A 64 5.49 -0.12 -28.45
CA GLU A 64 4.44 -0.44 -27.49
C GLU A 64 4.48 0.56 -26.35
N GLN A 65 3.34 1.11 -26.03
CA GLN A 65 3.18 1.94 -24.87
C GLN A 65 2.66 1.10 -23.72
N PHE A 66 3.42 1.06 -22.64
CA PHE A 66 3.02 0.40 -21.41
C PHE A 66 2.65 1.44 -20.38
N GLU A 67 1.58 1.16 -19.67
CA GLU A 67 1.13 1.99 -18.59
C GLU A 67 1.22 1.21 -17.30
N MET A 68 1.94 1.75 -16.32
CA MET A 68 2.00 1.18 -14.99
C MET A 68 1.25 2.09 -14.03
N ARG A 69 0.31 1.52 -13.30
CA ARG A 69 -0.46 2.24 -12.29
C ARG A 69 -0.06 1.75 -10.92
N THR A 70 0.43 2.67 -10.10
CA THR A 70 0.75 2.39 -8.71
C THR A 70 -0.37 2.91 -7.84
N HIS A 71 -1.11 1.99 -7.23
CA HIS A 71 -2.18 2.32 -6.31
C HIS A 71 -1.60 2.50 -4.91
N LYS A 72 -2.13 3.47 -4.19
CA LYS A 72 -1.64 3.83 -2.85
C LYS A 72 -2.78 3.88 -1.87
N ARG A 73 -2.53 3.40 -0.65
CA ARG A 73 -3.48 3.47 0.45
C ARG A 73 -2.77 3.97 1.70
N LEU A 74 -3.49 4.71 2.51
CA LEU A 74 -2.98 5.24 3.76
C LEU A 74 -3.85 4.78 4.90
N ILE A 75 -3.24 4.23 5.93
CA ILE A 75 -3.94 3.80 7.15
C ILE A 75 -3.27 4.47 8.33
N ASP A 76 -4.07 5.14 9.17
CA ASP A 76 -3.60 5.72 10.40
C ASP A 76 -4.16 4.91 11.57
N ILE A 77 -3.29 4.49 12.46
CA ILE A 77 -3.64 3.73 13.66
C ILE A 77 -3.35 4.61 14.87
N TYR A 78 -4.37 4.80 15.70
CA TYR A 78 -4.31 5.59 16.93
C TYR A 78 -4.42 4.67 18.14
N ASP A 79 -3.83 5.09 19.23
CA ASP A 79 -3.87 4.36 20.50
C ASP A 79 -3.27 2.95 20.38
N ALA A 80 -2.21 2.84 19.57
CA ALA A 80 -1.52 1.59 19.38
C ALA A 80 -0.80 1.18 20.68
N ASN A 81 -0.92 -0.10 21.03
CA ASN A 81 -0.21 -0.66 22.17
C ASN A 81 0.83 -1.69 21.69
N ALA A 82 1.52 -2.33 22.62
CA ALA A 82 2.54 -3.32 22.26
C ALA A 82 1.97 -4.48 21.43
N ARG A 83 0.73 -4.89 21.71
CA ARG A 83 0.06 -5.94 20.97
C ARG A 83 -0.18 -5.53 19.52
N THR A 84 -0.54 -4.27 19.31
CA THR A 84 -0.75 -3.74 17.95
C THR A 84 0.54 -3.80 17.14
N VAL A 85 1.64 -3.38 17.72
CA VAL A 85 2.94 -3.40 17.08
C VAL A 85 3.36 -4.83 16.73
N GLU A 86 3.18 -5.76 17.67
CA GLU A 86 3.47 -7.17 17.42
C GLU A 86 2.61 -7.75 16.30
N ALA A 87 1.33 -7.46 16.31
CA ALA A 87 0.41 -7.93 15.27
C ALA A 87 0.83 -7.42 13.90
N LEU A 88 1.22 -6.16 13.80
CA LEU A 88 1.69 -5.58 12.56
C LEU A 88 2.99 -6.20 12.07
N ASN A 89 3.91 -6.52 13.00
CA ASN A 89 5.17 -7.16 12.65
C ASN A 89 5.00 -8.60 12.18
N ARG A 90 3.93 -9.26 12.58
CA ARG A 90 3.62 -10.64 12.17
C ARG A 90 2.85 -10.74 10.86
N LEU A 91 2.37 -9.62 10.35
CA LEU A 91 1.62 -9.63 9.12
C LEU A 91 2.48 -10.08 7.95
N VAL A 92 1.95 -11.02 7.20
CA VAL A 92 2.55 -11.46 5.94
C VAL A 92 1.82 -10.75 4.82
N VAL A 93 2.56 -9.96 4.07
CA VAL A 93 2.02 -9.18 2.96
C VAL A 93 2.29 -9.94 1.67
N PRO A 94 1.30 -10.03 0.76
CA PRO A 94 1.53 -10.70 -0.53
C PRO A 94 2.66 -10.06 -1.31
N ALA A 95 3.29 -10.87 -2.18
CA ALA A 95 4.29 -10.34 -3.10
C ALA A 95 3.66 -9.26 -3.99
N GLY A 96 4.39 -8.17 -4.20
CA GLY A 96 3.90 -7.05 -5.00
C GLY A 96 3.23 -5.94 -4.21
N VAL A 97 3.05 -6.12 -2.91
CA VAL A 97 2.55 -5.06 -2.02
C VAL A 97 3.70 -4.55 -1.18
N PHE A 98 3.94 -3.25 -1.24
CA PHE A 98 4.98 -2.58 -0.48
C PHE A 98 4.35 -1.82 0.68
N VAL A 99 4.91 -1.99 1.86
CA VAL A 99 4.38 -1.38 3.09
C VAL A 99 5.48 -0.58 3.76
N LYS A 100 5.17 0.67 4.08
CA LYS A 100 6.03 1.54 4.88
C LYS A 100 5.29 1.92 6.14
N ILE A 101 5.92 1.72 7.27
CA ILE A 101 5.36 2.06 8.58
C ILE A 101 6.17 3.19 9.18
N LYS A 102 5.47 4.25 9.55
CA LYS A 102 6.05 5.38 10.29
C LYS A 102 5.35 5.50 11.64
N ALA A 103 6.14 5.48 12.65
CA ALA A 103 5.64 5.73 14.01
C ALA A 103 5.69 7.21 14.35
#